data_0abea7ab1c40b30897ceb110b0ffca60
#
_entry.id   0abea7ab1c40b30897ceb110b0ffca60
#
_cell.length_a   1.000
_cell.length_b   1.000
_cell.length_c   1.000
_cell.angle_alpha   90.00
_cell.angle_beta   90.00
_cell.angle_gamma   90.00
#
_symmetry.space_group_name_H-M   'P 1'
#
loop_
_entity.id
_entity.type
_entity.pdbx_description
1 polymer ?
#
loop_
_entity_poly.entity_id
_entity_poly.type
_entity_poly.pdbx_seq_one_letter_code
_entity_poly.pdbx_strand_id
1 'polypeptide(L)'
;MCKEKNILKINGLAIENTFAEAFNMKASRIIVTADNIKWAKNAAVSFTGFATSVIACGVEAGIEKQLTIKDTPDGRPGYSILLFSMSRSQLEKQLETRAGQCILTCPTTALFSGLDGEDMIPLGKNLKYFGDGYQISKRIDKKRFWRIPVMDGEFMCEEMTARIPAIGGGNFLLLSKNRASCLSACELAVNVMSKIENIITPFPGGVVRSGSKVGSKYKAL
;
A
#
# COMPACT_ATOMS: atom_id res chain seq x y z
N MET A 1 37.77 20.39 10.29
CA MET A 1 37.11 21.23 9.29
C MET A 1 35.61 21.04 9.46
N CYS A 2 34.91 22.03 10.04
CA CYS A 2 33.43 22.04 10.06
C CYS A 2 32.97 22.18 8.62
N LYS A 3 32.28 21.13 8.07
CA LYS A 3 31.56 21.28 6.79
C LYS A 3 30.47 22.34 7.03
N GLU A 4 30.49 23.41 6.27
CA GLU A 4 29.38 24.37 6.23
C GLU A 4 28.09 23.57 6.02
N LYS A 5 27.20 23.64 6.99
CA LYS A 5 25.86 23.01 6.87
C LYS A 5 25.12 23.77 5.79
N ASN A 6 24.82 23.09 4.70
CA ASN A 6 24.03 23.63 3.59
C ASN A 6 22.58 23.74 4.08
N ILE A 7 22.21 24.91 4.60
CA ILE A 7 20.86 25.16 5.14
C ILE A 7 20.03 25.85 4.08
N LEU A 8 18.99 25.20 3.62
CA LEU A 8 17.96 25.78 2.79
C LEU A 8 16.92 26.49 3.67
N LYS A 9 16.37 27.60 3.21
CA LYS A 9 15.23 28.25 3.86
C LYS A 9 14.01 28.21 2.93
N ILE A 10 12.94 27.59 3.38
CA ILE A 10 11.66 27.55 2.67
C ILE A 10 10.60 28.11 3.63
N ASN A 11 9.92 29.17 3.22
CA ASN A 11 8.92 29.88 4.04
C ASN A 11 9.40 30.22 5.47
N GLY A 12 10.68 30.61 5.59
CA GLY A 12 11.30 30.95 6.88
C GLY A 12 11.76 29.75 7.72
N LEU A 13 11.45 28.53 7.32
CA LEU A 13 11.88 27.30 7.98
C LEU A 13 13.28 26.91 7.49
N ALA A 14 14.18 26.61 8.43
CA ALA A 14 15.51 26.08 8.13
C ALA A 14 15.43 24.57 7.85
N ILE A 15 15.95 24.16 6.70
CA ILE A 15 16.03 22.77 6.28
C ILE A 15 17.50 22.40 6.17
N GLU A 16 17.95 21.42 6.95
CA GLU A 16 19.30 20.85 6.76
C GLU A 16 19.28 19.97 5.50
N ASN A 17 19.97 20.41 4.46
CA ASN A 17 20.14 19.64 3.24
C ASN A 17 21.19 18.55 3.45
N THR A 18 20.72 17.39 3.88
CA THR A 18 21.54 16.18 4.06
C THR A 18 21.37 15.24 2.87
N PHE A 19 21.98 14.06 2.93
CA PHE A 19 21.72 13.01 1.95
C PHE A 19 20.34 12.36 2.21
N ALA A 20 19.70 11.91 1.14
CA ALA A 20 18.53 11.06 1.20
C ALA A 20 18.90 9.66 0.67
N GLU A 21 18.33 8.62 1.25
CA GLU A 21 18.50 7.25 0.83
C GLU A 21 17.16 6.70 0.37
N ALA A 22 17.16 6.04 -0.79
CA ALA A 22 15.98 5.42 -1.35
C ALA A 22 16.38 4.09 -2.00
N PHE A 23 15.44 3.14 -2.03
CA PHE A 23 15.69 1.79 -2.52
C PHE A 23 14.83 1.51 -3.74
N ASN A 24 15.41 0.82 -4.73
CA ASN A 24 14.65 0.30 -5.85
C ASN A 24 13.71 -0.80 -5.37
N MET A 25 12.43 -0.60 -5.59
CA MET A 25 11.36 -1.54 -5.24
C MET A 25 10.54 -1.92 -6.46
N LYS A 26 9.60 -2.80 -6.26
CA LYS A 26 8.52 -3.10 -7.19
C LYS A 26 7.20 -2.80 -6.51
N ALA A 27 6.29 -2.19 -7.25
CA ALA A 27 4.96 -1.89 -6.75
C ALA A 27 3.87 -2.56 -7.58
N SER A 28 2.76 -2.83 -6.92
CA SER A 28 1.49 -3.19 -7.55
C SER A 28 0.39 -2.31 -6.98
N ARG A 29 -0.69 -2.14 -7.76
CA ARG A 29 -1.91 -1.47 -7.31
C ARG A 29 -3.09 -2.42 -7.48
N ILE A 30 -3.91 -2.49 -6.46
CA ILE A 30 -5.19 -3.21 -6.50
C ILE A 30 -6.33 -2.28 -6.17
N ILE A 31 -7.52 -2.64 -6.65
CA ILE A 31 -8.78 -1.96 -6.35
C ILE A 31 -9.68 -2.95 -5.61
N VAL A 32 -10.13 -2.54 -4.44
CA VAL A 32 -11.10 -3.27 -3.62
C VAL A 32 -12.42 -2.53 -3.66
N THR A 33 -13.48 -3.20 -4.05
CA THR A 33 -14.85 -2.66 -4.04
C THR A 33 -15.74 -3.47 -3.10
N ALA A 34 -16.86 -2.90 -2.69
CA ALA A 34 -17.91 -3.58 -1.95
C ALA A 34 -19.26 -2.88 -2.18
N ASP A 35 -20.36 -3.45 -1.72
CA ASP A 35 -21.71 -2.87 -1.86
C ASP A 35 -21.82 -1.48 -1.23
N ASN A 36 -21.01 -1.21 -0.21
CA ASN A 36 -20.91 0.12 0.35
C ASN A 36 -19.47 0.43 0.79
N ILE A 37 -19.18 1.71 0.90
CA ILE A 37 -17.84 2.22 1.19
C ILE A 37 -17.28 1.77 2.56
N LYS A 38 -18.14 1.48 3.52
CA LYS A 38 -17.74 1.01 4.85
C LYS A 38 -17.07 -0.36 4.77
N TRP A 39 -17.67 -1.31 4.03
CA TRP A 39 -17.10 -2.65 3.85
C TRP A 39 -15.84 -2.63 3.01
N ALA A 40 -15.82 -1.84 1.92
CA ALA A 40 -14.60 -1.63 1.14
C ALA A 40 -13.46 -1.06 2.00
N LYS A 41 -13.77 -0.10 2.91
CA LYS A 41 -12.79 0.45 3.84
C LYS A 41 -12.29 -0.58 4.84
N ASN A 42 -13.18 -1.40 5.41
CA ASN A 42 -12.79 -2.43 6.37
C ASN A 42 -11.83 -3.44 5.74
N ALA A 43 -12.14 -3.90 4.52
CA ALA A 43 -11.26 -4.79 3.77
C ALA A 43 -9.90 -4.14 3.47
N ALA A 44 -9.90 -2.88 3.00
CA ALA A 44 -8.69 -2.14 2.68
C ALA A 44 -7.80 -1.91 3.91
N VAL A 45 -8.38 -1.52 5.04
CA VAL A 45 -7.64 -1.34 6.30
C VAL A 45 -7.06 -2.65 6.80
N SER A 46 -7.83 -3.75 6.77
CA SER A 46 -7.33 -5.07 7.16
C SER A 46 -6.22 -5.54 6.24
N PHE A 47 -6.36 -5.35 4.94
CA PHE A 47 -5.35 -5.71 3.94
C PHE A 47 -4.04 -4.96 4.13
N THR A 48 -4.09 -3.66 4.44
CA THR A 48 -2.90 -2.82 4.65
C THR A 48 -2.33 -2.93 6.06
N GLY A 49 -3.03 -3.56 6.99
CA GLY A 49 -2.58 -3.77 8.36
C GLY A 49 -1.29 -4.58 8.43
N PHE A 50 -0.39 -4.23 9.39
CA PHE A 50 0.93 -4.85 9.56
C PHE A 50 1.74 -4.96 8.26
N ALA A 51 1.78 -3.86 7.51
CA ALA A 51 2.54 -3.74 6.26
C ALA A 51 3.36 -2.45 6.25
N THR A 52 4.05 -2.17 7.34
CA THR A 52 4.76 -0.92 7.60
C THR A 52 6.15 -0.87 6.99
N SER A 53 6.83 -2.02 6.88
CA SER A 53 8.19 -2.10 6.39
C SER A 53 8.48 -3.44 5.73
N VAL A 54 9.17 -3.43 4.60
CA VAL A 54 9.60 -4.66 3.90
C VAL A 54 10.51 -5.52 4.76
N ILE A 55 11.26 -4.94 5.69
CA ILE A 55 12.21 -5.67 6.55
C ILE A 55 11.46 -6.65 7.46
N ALA A 56 10.41 -6.20 8.12
CA ALA A 56 9.67 -7.03 9.08
C ALA A 56 8.41 -7.68 8.50
N CYS A 57 7.77 -7.01 7.53
CA CYS A 57 6.45 -7.42 7.04
C CYS A 57 6.48 -8.00 5.61
N GLY A 58 7.63 -7.98 4.94
CA GLY A 58 7.80 -8.44 3.56
C GLY A 58 7.20 -7.53 2.49
N VAL A 59 6.37 -6.56 2.89
CA VAL A 59 5.71 -5.58 2.03
C VAL A 59 5.46 -4.29 2.80
N GLU A 60 5.46 -3.17 2.08
CA GLU A 60 4.85 -1.92 2.52
C GLU A 60 3.53 -1.75 1.77
N ALA A 61 2.43 -1.56 2.48
CA ALA A 61 1.14 -1.36 1.86
C ALA A 61 0.36 -0.23 2.52
N GLY A 62 -0.41 0.49 1.71
CA GLY A 62 -1.23 1.59 2.19
C GLY A 62 -2.40 1.87 1.27
N ILE A 63 -3.45 2.43 1.84
CA ILE A 63 -4.58 2.96 1.08
C ILE A 63 -4.09 4.22 0.37
N GLU A 64 -4.18 4.24 -0.96
CA GLU A 64 -3.80 5.39 -1.78
C GLU A 64 -4.92 6.42 -1.79
N LYS A 65 -6.12 5.99 -2.20
CA LYS A 65 -7.30 6.88 -2.27
C LYS A 65 -8.61 6.11 -2.23
N GLN A 66 -9.67 6.82 -1.84
CA GLN A 66 -11.03 6.36 -2.04
C GLN A 66 -11.44 6.55 -3.50
N LEU A 67 -12.16 5.58 -4.06
CA LEU A 67 -12.65 5.59 -5.42
C LEU A 67 -14.17 5.77 -5.44
N THR A 68 -14.65 6.56 -6.40
CA THR A 68 -16.08 6.67 -6.68
C THR A 68 -16.53 5.52 -7.57
N ILE A 69 -17.85 5.34 -7.70
CA ILE A 69 -18.45 4.32 -8.58
C ILE A 69 -18.04 4.47 -10.06
N LYS A 70 -17.57 5.65 -10.47
CA LYS A 70 -17.10 5.90 -11.85
C LYS A 70 -15.66 5.45 -12.07
N ASP A 71 -14.90 5.31 -10.99
CA ASP A 71 -13.47 5.00 -11.01
C ASP A 71 -13.18 3.52 -10.78
N THR A 72 -14.21 2.70 -10.60
CA THR A 72 -14.10 1.28 -10.30
C THR A 72 -14.61 0.40 -11.44
N PRO A 73 -14.01 -0.78 -11.66
CA PRO A 73 -14.38 -1.65 -12.79
C PRO A 73 -15.82 -2.20 -12.75
N ASP A 74 -16.40 -2.32 -11.56
CA ASP A 74 -17.73 -2.89 -11.33
C ASP A 74 -18.81 -1.87 -10.93
N GLY A 75 -18.46 -0.58 -10.94
CA GLY A 75 -19.39 0.50 -10.59
C GLY A 75 -19.80 0.54 -9.12
N ARG A 76 -19.05 -0.10 -8.24
CA ARG A 76 -19.28 -0.04 -6.78
C ARG A 76 -18.24 0.83 -6.08
N PRO A 77 -18.56 1.44 -4.94
CA PRO A 77 -17.58 2.26 -4.20
C PRO A 77 -16.39 1.40 -3.74
N GLY A 78 -15.20 1.99 -3.72
CA GLY A 78 -13.99 1.22 -3.42
C GLY A 78 -12.82 2.04 -2.94
N TYR A 79 -11.69 1.35 -2.80
CA TYR A 79 -10.39 1.92 -2.46
C TYR A 79 -9.30 1.39 -3.38
N SER A 80 -8.39 2.29 -3.76
CA SER A 80 -7.10 1.95 -4.35
C SER A 80 -6.08 1.70 -3.25
N ILE A 81 -5.33 0.61 -3.39
CA ILE A 81 -4.29 0.18 -2.45
C ILE A 81 -2.99 -0.02 -3.21
N LEU A 82 -1.92 0.54 -2.71
CA LEU A 82 -0.56 0.32 -3.21
C LEU A 82 0.20 -0.66 -2.30
N LEU A 83 1.00 -1.51 -2.95
CA LEU A 83 1.91 -2.45 -2.30
C LEU A 83 3.30 -2.28 -2.90
N PHE A 84 4.32 -2.27 -2.04
CA PHE A 84 5.72 -2.17 -2.43
C PHE A 84 6.53 -3.29 -1.80
N SER A 85 7.41 -3.92 -2.57
CA SER A 85 8.35 -4.93 -2.06
C SER A 85 9.66 -4.90 -2.82
N MET A 86 10.73 -5.36 -2.20
CA MET A 86 12.04 -5.48 -2.82
C MET A 86 12.14 -6.70 -3.75
N SER A 87 11.33 -7.73 -3.54
CA SER A 87 11.36 -8.94 -4.35
C SER A 87 10.00 -9.31 -4.94
N ARG A 88 10.03 -9.95 -6.11
CA ARG A 88 8.83 -10.47 -6.78
C ARG A 88 8.10 -11.49 -5.90
N SER A 89 8.83 -12.45 -5.38
CA SER A 89 8.26 -13.56 -4.59
C SER A 89 7.57 -13.06 -3.33
N GLN A 90 8.14 -12.07 -2.66
CA GLN A 90 7.50 -11.47 -1.47
C GLN A 90 6.26 -10.68 -1.86
N LEU A 91 6.30 -9.90 -2.94
CA LEU A 91 5.14 -9.16 -3.40
C LEU A 91 3.97 -10.09 -3.73
N GLU A 92 4.23 -11.15 -4.51
CA GLU A 92 3.24 -12.17 -4.86
C GLU A 92 2.66 -12.86 -3.61
N LYS A 93 3.52 -13.32 -2.70
CA LYS A 93 3.11 -13.97 -1.45
C LYS A 93 2.24 -13.08 -0.58
N GLN A 94 2.67 -11.83 -0.36
CA GLN A 94 1.94 -10.89 0.49
C GLN A 94 0.60 -10.48 -0.15
N LEU A 95 0.59 -10.27 -1.47
CA LEU A 95 -0.63 -9.96 -2.20
C LEU A 95 -1.65 -11.10 -2.08
N GLU A 96 -1.25 -12.33 -2.37
CA GLU A 96 -2.12 -13.50 -2.30
C GLU A 96 -2.65 -13.74 -0.89
N THR A 97 -1.75 -13.78 0.11
CA THR A 97 -2.12 -14.03 1.50
C THR A 97 -3.12 -13.00 2.01
N ARG A 98 -2.85 -11.72 1.76
CA ARG A 98 -3.72 -10.62 2.22
C ARG A 98 -5.03 -10.56 1.45
N ALA A 99 -5.00 -10.80 0.14
CA ALA A 99 -6.22 -10.85 -0.67
C ALA A 99 -7.15 -11.97 -0.20
N GLY A 100 -6.61 -13.16 0.07
CA GLY A 100 -7.39 -14.29 0.59
C GLY A 100 -7.94 -14.02 1.99
N GLN A 101 -7.11 -13.50 2.90
CA GLN A 101 -7.48 -13.39 4.31
C GLN A 101 -8.24 -12.10 4.67
N CYS A 102 -8.12 -11.04 3.89
CA CYS A 102 -8.69 -9.74 4.26
C CYS A 102 -9.75 -9.22 3.26
N ILE A 103 -9.70 -9.69 2.00
CA ILE A 103 -10.65 -9.23 0.99
C ILE A 103 -11.67 -10.32 0.69
N LEU A 104 -11.24 -11.52 0.28
CA LEU A 104 -12.17 -12.61 -0.04
C LEU A 104 -13.07 -12.96 1.15
N THR A 105 -12.56 -12.90 2.36
CA THR A 105 -13.33 -13.17 3.59
C THR A 105 -14.23 -12.02 4.03
N CYS A 106 -14.08 -10.84 3.43
CA CYS A 106 -14.91 -9.69 3.76
C CYS A 106 -16.19 -9.69 2.92
N PRO A 107 -17.39 -9.59 3.53
CA PRO A 107 -18.66 -9.66 2.79
C PRO A 107 -18.75 -8.64 1.67
N THR A 108 -19.37 -9.04 0.57
CA THR A 108 -19.72 -8.23 -0.61
C THR A 108 -18.54 -7.66 -1.41
N THR A 109 -17.31 -8.00 -1.07
CA THR A 109 -16.13 -7.44 -1.75
C THR A 109 -15.87 -8.03 -3.13
N ALA A 110 -15.14 -7.27 -3.95
CA ALA A 110 -14.48 -7.76 -5.16
C ALA A 110 -13.07 -7.16 -5.27
N LEU A 111 -12.23 -7.77 -6.09
CA LEU A 111 -10.81 -7.45 -6.20
C LEU A 111 -10.38 -7.32 -7.65
N PHE A 112 -9.80 -6.19 -8.02
CA PHE A 112 -9.36 -5.88 -9.37
C PHE A 112 -7.92 -5.39 -9.41
N SER A 113 -7.29 -5.52 -10.57
CA SER A 113 -6.03 -4.84 -10.86
C SER A 113 -6.25 -3.34 -10.97
N GLY A 114 -5.39 -2.57 -10.34
CA GLY A 114 -5.34 -1.11 -10.48
C GLY A 114 -4.18 -0.64 -11.37
N LEU A 115 -3.44 -1.57 -11.99
CA LEU A 115 -2.33 -1.30 -12.88
C LEU A 115 -2.40 -2.15 -14.14
N ASP A 116 -2.07 -1.54 -15.27
CA ASP A 116 -1.75 -2.25 -16.51
C ASP A 116 -0.22 -2.27 -16.70
N GLY A 117 0.29 -3.33 -17.31
CA GLY A 117 1.72 -3.51 -17.57
C GLY A 117 2.04 -4.89 -18.12
N GLU A 118 3.30 -5.10 -18.52
CA GLU A 118 3.75 -6.36 -19.11
C GLU A 118 4.21 -7.39 -18.05
N ASP A 119 4.76 -6.89 -16.95
CA ASP A 119 5.26 -7.75 -15.86
C ASP A 119 4.11 -8.12 -14.92
N MET A 120 3.44 -9.23 -15.22
CA MET A 120 2.24 -9.68 -14.52
C MET A 120 2.56 -10.61 -13.35
N ILE A 121 1.81 -10.43 -12.25
CA ILE A 121 1.83 -11.29 -11.06
C ILE A 121 0.42 -11.81 -10.75
N PRO A 122 0.31 -12.99 -10.09
CA PRO A 122 -0.99 -13.52 -9.68
C PRO A 122 -1.74 -12.57 -8.73
N LEU A 123 -3.04 -12.38 -9.00
CA LEU A 123 -3.98 -11.71 -8.09
C LEU A 123 -5.03 -12.72 -7.63
N GLY A 124 -6.00 -13.05 -8.48
CA GLY A 124 -7.04 -14.04 -8.20
C GLY A 124 -6.70 -15.46 -8.66
N LYS A 125 -5.54 -15.66 -9.31
CA LYS A 125 -5.16 -16.94 -9.92
C LYS A 125 -5.22 -18.13 -8.96
N ASN A 126 -4.79 -17.94 -7.72
CA ASN A 126 -4.79 -18.98 -6.70
C ASN A 126 -6.04 -18.90 -5.81
N LEU A 127 -6.63 -17.71 -5.64
CA LEU A 127 -7.86 -17.53 -4.86
C LEU A 127 -9.04 -18.34 -5.43
N LYS A 128 -9.04 -18.62 -6.73
CA LYS A 128 -10.07 -19.43 -7.38
C LYS A 128 -10.31 -20.78 -6.71
N TYR A 129 -9.28 -21.38 -6.11
CA TYR A 129 -9.39 -22.69 -5.46
C TYR A 129 -10.29 -22.66 -4.21
N PHE A 130 -10.54 -21.48 -3.65
CA PHE A 130 -11.55 -21.34 -2.59
C PHE A 130 -12.96 -21.72 -3.04
N GLY A 131 -13.22 -21.72 -4.35
CA GLY A 131 -14.50 -22.16 -4.92
C GLY A 131 -14.68 -23.67 -5.01
N ASP A 132 -13.68 -24.46 -4.60
CA ASP A 132 -13.73 -25.93 -4.50
C ASP A 132 -14.28 -26.64 -5.77
N GLY A 133 -13.91 -26.11 -6.94
CA GLY A 133 -14.35 -26.61 -8.25
C GLY A 133 -15.60 -25.93 -8.83
N TYR A 134 -16.34 -25.17 -8.02
CA TYR A 134 -17.54 -24.45 -8.48
C TYR A 134 -17.25 -23.04 -9.02
N GLN A 135 -15.99 -22.59 -8.93
CA GLN A 135 -15.61 -21.32 -9.52
C GLN A 135 -15.72 -21.36 -11.04
N ILE A 136 -16.14 -20.26 -11.61
CA ILE A 136 -16.19 -20.07 -13.06
C ILE A 136 -15.31 -18.91 -13.49
N SER A 137 -14.82 -18.92 -14.73
CA SER A 137 -14.06 -17.80 -15.27
C SER A 137 -14.72 -17.21 -16.51
N LYS A 138 -14.54 -15.90 -16.66
CA LYS A 138 -14.92 -15.19 -17.89
C LYS A 138 -13.75 -14.35 -18.36
N ARG A 139 -13.55 -14.32 -19.67
CA ARG A 139 -12.65 -13.36 -20.31
C ARG A 139 -13.47 -12.16 -20.78
N ILE A 140 -13.01 -10.98 -20.43
CA ILE A 140 -13.51 -9.72 -20.93
C ILE A 140 -12.30 -9.00 -21.52
N ASP A 141 -12.28 -8.78 -22.81
CA ASP A 141 -11.15 -8.32 -23.57
C ASP A 141 -9.90 -9.20 -23.34
N LYS A 142 -8.81 -8.61 -22.85
CA LYS A 142 -7.55 -9.33 -22.57
C LYS A 142 -7.46 -9.84 -21.14
N LYS A 143 -8.42 -9.50 -20.27
CA LYS A 143 -8.40 -9.82 -18.84
C LYS A 143 -9.29 -11.03 -18.54
N ARG A 144 -8.83 -11.88 -17.63
CA ARG A 144 -9.60 -12.99 -17.09
C ARG A 144 -10.07 -12.63 -15.69
N PHE A 145 -11.34 -12.89 -15.42
CA PHE A 145 -11.99 -12.72 -14.12
C PHE A 145 -12.45 -14.09 -13.61
N TRP A 146 -12.30 -14.29 -12.31
CA TRP A 146 -12.84 -15.42 -11.58
C TRP A 146 -14.07 -14.99 -10.80
N ARG A 147 -15.12 -15.81 -10.84
CA ARG A 147 -16.30 -15.73 -9.99
C ARG A 147 -16.25 -16.94 -9.07
N ILE A 148 -16.06 -16.70 -7.81
CA ILE A 148 -15.86 -17.69 -6.76
C ILE A 148 -17.11 -17.67 -5.90
N PRO A 149 -17.88 -18.78 -5.81
CA PRO A 149 -19.08 -18.83 -4.98
C PRO A 149 -18.71 -18.67 -3.51
N VAL A 150 -19.46 -17.82 -2.84
CA VAL A 150 -19.37 -17.55 -1.40
C VAL A 150 -20.78 -17.47 -0.83
N MET A 151 -20.94 -17.44 0.53
CA MET A 151 -22.27 -17.52 1.14
C MET A 151 -23.17 -16.33 0.85
N ASP A 152 -22.62 -15.15 0.62
CA ASP A 152 -23.38 -13.94 0.24
C ASP A 152 -23.49 -13.73 -1.27
N GLY A 153 -23.11 -14.73 -2.06
CA GLY A 153 -23.19 -14.69 -3.53
C GLY A 153 -21.92 -15.13 -4.21
N GLU A 154 -21.21 -14.18 -4.82
CA GLU A 154 -19.99 -14.46 -5.56
C GLU A 154 -18.89 -13.43 -5.24
N PHE A 155 -17.71 -13.91 -4.93
CA PHE A 155 -16.51 -13.08 -4.92
C PHE A 155 -15.95 -12.99 -6.33
N MET A 156 -15.89 -11.77 -6.88
CA MET A 156 -15.29 -11.51 -8.19
C MET A 156 -13.84 -11.04 -8.03
N CYS A 157 -12.92 -11.61 -8.76
CA CYS A 157 -11.54 -11.13 -8.79
C CYS A 157 -10.91 -11.25 -10.18
N GLU A 158 -10.07 -10.28 -10.53
CA GLU A 158 -9.20 -10.33 -11.71
C GLU A 158 -8.07 -11.36 -11.49
N GLU A 159 -7.72 -12.13 -12.53
CA GLU A 159 -6.73 -13.23 -12.40
C GLU A 159 -5.33 -12.73 -12.08
N MET A 160 -4.91 -11.65 -12.72
CA MET A 160 -3.54 -11.11 -12.66
C MET A 160 -3.57 -9.61 -12.39
N THR A 161 -2.49 -9.08 -11.85
CA THR A 161 -2.23 -7.64 -11.78
C THR A 161 -0.82 -7.34 -12.26
N ALA A 162 -0.57 -6.11 -12.68
CA ALA A 162 0.76 -5.70 -13.10
C ALA A 162 1.66 -5.34 -11.91
N ARG A 163 2.96 -5.46 -12.15
CA ARG A 163 4.03 -5.03 -11.28
C ARG A 163 4.95 -4.05 -12.04
N ILE A 164 5.27 -2.92 -11.43
CA ILE A 164 6.11 -1.88 -12.03
C ILE A 164 7.31 -1.53 -11.16
N PRO A 165 8.39 -0.97 -11.72
CA PRO A 165 9.45 -0.35 -10.93
C PRO A 165 8.89 0.75 -10.03
N ALA A 166 9.42 0.84 -8.82
CA ALA A 166 9.03 1.83 -7.82
C ALA A 166 10.21 2.17 -6.91
N ILE A 167 10.02 3.16 -6.07
CA ILE A 167 11.00 3.63 -5.10
C ILE A 167 10.38 3.58 -3.71
N GLY A 168 11.13 3.11 -2.73
CA GLY A 168 10.73 3.11 -1.32
C GLY A 168 11.85 3.59 -0.41
N GLY A 169 11.54 3.77 0.88
CA GLY A 169 12.49 4.16 1.91
C GLY A 169 12.81 5.65 2.02
N GLY A 170 12.29 6.49 1.09
CA GLY A 170 12.46 7.94 1.20
C GLY A 170 11.77 8.48 2.47
N ASN A 171 12.49 9.28 3.27
CA ASN A 171 11.93 9.90 4.47
C ASN A 171 12.59 11.25 4.74
N PHE A 172 11.95 12.05 5.58
CA PHE A 172 12.53 13.26 6.13
C PHE A 172 12.23 13.36 7.63
N LEU A 173 13.11 14.00 8.36
CA LEU A 173 13.00 14.13 9.80
C LEU A 173 12.37 15.49 10.16
N LEU A 174 11.34 15.45 11.00
CA LEU A 174 10.72 16.63 11.60
C LEU A 174 11.20 16.78 13.04
N LEU A 175 11.80 17.93 13.34
CA LEU A 175 12.30 18.28 14.65
C LEU A 175 11.56 19.48 15.19
N SER A 176 11.21 19.44 16.48
CA SER A 176 10.54 20.55 17.15
C SER A 176 10.97 20.67 18.62
N LYS A 177 10.75 21.84 19.20
CA LYS A 177 11.05 22.10 20.61
C LYS A 177 10.18 21.30 21.59
N ASN A 178 8.99 20.92 21.17
CA ASN A 178 8.07 20.15 22.00
C ASN A 178 7.32 19.10 21.17
N ARG A 179 6.82 18.08 21.87
CA ARG A 179 6.13 16.93 21.25
C ARG A 179 4.85 17.32 20.51
N ALA A 180 4.05 18.21 21.06
CA ALA A 180 2.77 18.59 20.45
C ALA A 180 2.96 19.28 19.10
N SER A 181 3.87 20.26 19.03
CA SER A 181 4.20 20.94 17.77
C SER A 181 4.84 19.99 16.74
N CYS A 182 5.66 19.02 17.17
CA CYS A 182 6.23 18.02 16.29
C CYS A 182 5.15 17.12 15.68
N LEU A 183 4.23 16.62 16.51
CA LEU A 183 3.13 15.78 16.05
C LEU A 183 2.23 16.54 15.08
N SER A 184 1.85 17.76 15.40
CA SER A 184 1.02 18.61 14.53
C SER A 184 1.68 18.86 13.16
N ALA A 185 3.00 19.10 13.14
CA ALA A 185 3.76 19.26 11.90
C ALA A 185 3.77 17.97 11.07
N CYS A 186 3.92 16.80 11.72
CA CYS A 186 3.85 15.50 11.05
C CYS A 186 2.46 15.25 10.45
N GLU A 187 1.39 15.54 11.19
CA GLU A 187 0.01 15.38 10.71
C GLU A 187 -0.28 16.26 9.49
N LEU A 188 0.19 17.51 9.51
CA LEU A 188 0.07 18.41 8.37
C LEU A 188 0.83 17.88 7.16
N ALA A 189 2.07 17.40 7.35
CA ALA A 189 2.87 16.84 6.27
C ALA A 189 2.20 15.61 5.65
N VAL A 190 1.71 14.67 6.46
CA VAL A 190 0.99 13.47 5.99
C VAL A 190 -0.27 13.86 5.23
N ASN A 191 -1.04 14.83 5.73
CA ASN A 191 -2.25 15.32 5.06
C ASN A 191 -1.95 15.95 3.68
N VAL A 192 -0.80 16.58 3.51
CA VAL A 192 -0.39 17.08 2.18
C VAL A 192 0.05 15.93 1.29
N MET A 193 0.87 15.01 1.79
CA MET A 193 1.36 13.85 1.02
C MET A 193 0.23 12.92 0.57
N SER A 194 -0.82 12.73 1.39
CA SER A 194 -1.96 11.88 1.05
C SER A 194 -2.80 12.37 -0.13
N LYS A 195 -2.56 13.59 -0.60
CA LYS A 195 -3.21 14.16 -1.81
C LYS A 195 -2.40 13.91 -3.09
N ILE A 196 -1.19 13.39 -2.95
CA ILE A 196 -0.29 13.11 -4.08
C ILE A 196 -0.52 11.67 -4.51
N GLU A 197 -0.79 11.45 -5.78
CA GLU A 197 -1.00 10.10 -6.33
C GLU A 197 0.30 9.28 -6.33
N ASN A 198 0.15 7.98 -6.27
CA ASN A 198 1.25 7.00 -6.28
C ASN A 198 2.15 7.01 -5.04
N ILE A 199 1.72 7.64 -3.96
CA ILE A 199 2.45 7.71 -2.69
C ILE A 199 1.62 7.08 -1.57
N ILE A 200 2.30 6.32 -0.71
CA ILE A 200 1.76 5.88 0.58
C ILE A 200 2.76 6.19 1.70
N THR A 201 2.23 6.34 2.89
CA THR A 201 2.99 6.43 4.13
C THR A 201 2.56 5.24 5.02
N PRO A 202 3.26 4.08 4.95
CA PRO A 202 2.74 2.81 5.44
C PRO A 202 2.73 2.66 6.96
N PHE A 203 3.45 3.50 7.70
CA PHE A 203 3.47 3.47 9.15
C PHE A 203 2.17 4.03 9.77
N PRO A 204 1.85 3.67 11.04
CA PRO A 204 0.65 4.15 11.71
C PRO A 204 0.56 5.69 11.70
N GLY A 205 -0.55 6.22 11.18
CA GLY A 205 -0.73 7.66 10.99
C GLY A 205 0.22 8.29 9.97
N GLY A 206 0.94 7.49 9.16
CA GLY A 206 1.90 7.95 8.18
C GLY A 206 3.26 8.39 8.77
N VAL A 207 3.47 8.19 10.07
CA VAL A 207 4.64 8.71 10.80
C VAL A 207 5.38 7.58 11.52
N VAL A 208 6.70 7.59 11.45
CA VAL A 208 7.54 6.69 12.23
C VAL A 208 8.28 7.45 13.31
N ARG A 209 8.25 6.92 14.52
CA ARG A 209 9.01 7.47 15.65
C ARG A 209 10.49 7.18 15.46
N SER A 210 11.31 8.23 15.36
CA SER A 210 12.76 8.08 15.33
C SER A 210 13.29 7.61 16.69
N GLY A 211 14.37 6.81 16.66
CA GLY A 211 15.15 6.51 17.86
C GLY A 211 15.89 7.76 18.36
N SER A 212 15.90 7.98 19.69
CA SER A 212 16.56 9.15 20.30
C SER A 212 18.03 8.88 20.70
N LYS A 213 18.61 7.77 20.24
CA LYS A 213 19.95 7.33 20.67
C LYS A 213 20.98 7.66 19.62
N VAL A 214 22.13 8.11 20.06
CA VAL A 214 23.32 8.31 19.23
C VAL A 214 24.27 7.14 19.48
N GLY A 215 24.37 6.27 18.48
CA GLY A 215 25.17 5.05 18.55
C GLY A 215 24.53 3.92 19.35
N SER A 216 25.03 2.71 19.17
CA SER A 216 24.60 1.53 19.91
C SER A 216 25.50 1.26 21.11
N LYS A 217 24.91 0.82 22.22
CA LYS A 217 25.69 0.28 23.36
C LYS A 217 26.07 -1.20 23.16
N TYR A 218 25.52 -1.86 22.15
CA TYR A 218 25.90 -3.23 21.82
C TYR A 218 27.16 -3.22 20.97
N LYS A 219 28.19 -3.96 21.40
CA LYS A 219 29.51 -3.99 20.70
C LYS A 219 29.46 -4.63 19.30
N ALA A 220 28.40 -5.38 19.00
CA ALA A 220 28.24 -6.08 17.73
C ALA A 220 27.41 -5.30 16.68
N LEU A 221 26.99 -4.05 16.98
CA LEU A 221 26.18 -3.20 16.09
C LEU A 221 26.89 -1.91 15.77
#